data_e92f6fbe41abbedd8df40242586f397d
#
_entry.id   e92f6fbe41abbedd8df40242586f397d
#
_cell.length_a   1.000
_cell.length_b   1.000
_cell.length_c   1.000
_cell.angle_alpha   90.00
_cell.angle_beta   90.00
_cell.angle_gamma   90.00
#
_symmetry.space_group_name_H-M   'P 1'
#
loop_
_entity.id
_entity.type
_entity.pdbx_description
1 polymer ?
#
loop_
_entity_poly.entity_id
_entity_poly.type
_entity_poly.pdbx_seq_one_letter_code
_entity_poly.pdbx_strand_id
1 'polypeptide(L)'
;MSPKRLLCAAALCLSFAAAGALAQTAAPTAEPAAEPADMPGMESSAPEAPEPPAAPAAMPATPAAVPTPAAPKATAAKAPAAPMTGPVRNVVLVHGAFVDGSSWNGVVAKLQQKGYHVSSVQNPLTSLADDVAATRRVLARQDGPTILVGHSWGGVVITEAGANAPNVAGLVYVAAIAPDLHESTMDLMKRAAPAPAGQAITADSTGFLWLDRSKYHADFAADVPENLTRVLSAAQQPISARAFSETVSQVAWREKPSWYIVTTRDRAISPEVEQFMANRMGAKIVPISSSHLVPVSHAGAVADVIDRAARELSRQQ
;
A
#
# COMPACT_ATOMS: atom_id res chain seq x y z
N MET A 1 65.13 -5.04 14.66
CA MET A 1 65.45 -6.46 14.63
C MET A 1 64.21 -7.21 14.21
N SER A 2 64.19 -7.68 12.96
CA SER A 2 63.35 -8.73 12.38
C SER A 2 63.84 -10.11 12.88
N PRO A 3 63.25 -11.29 12.62
CA PRO A 3 62.31 -11.64 11.54
C PRO A 3 61.26 -12.78 11.80
N LYS A 4 60.36 -12.97 10.81
CA LYS A 4 59.97 -14.19 10.07
C LYS A 4 59.38 -15.42 10.81
N ARG A 5 58.24 -15.89 10.28
CA ARG A 5 57.93 -17.20 9.60
C ARG A 5 56.44 -17.24 9.31
N LEU A 6 55.92 -17.30 8.17
CA LEU A 6 55.83 -18.11 6.94
C LEU A 6 55.74 -19.64 7.20
N LEU A 7 54.58 -20.26 6.85
CA LEU A 7 54.30 -21.60 6.32
C LEU A 7 52.78 -21.69 6.15
N CYS A 8 52.19 -21.75 4.97
CA CYS A 8 52.19 -22.69 3.84
C CYS A 8 51.46 -24.02 4.12
N ALA A 9 50.44 -24.22 3.26
CA ALA A 9 49.94 -25.46 2.65
C ALA A 9 49.04 -26.33 3.55
N ALA A 10 47.98 -26.96 3.11
CA ALA A 10 47.79 -27.66 1.85
C ALA A 10 46.30 -27.91 1.54
N ALA A 11 46.00 -27.98 0.27
CA ALA A 11 44.79 -28.49 -0.34
C ALA A 11 44.60 -29.98 -0.06
N LEU A 12 43.33 -30.40 0.10
CA LEU A 12 42.97 -31.81 -0.12
C LEU A 12 41.66 -31.87 -0.94
N CYS A 13 41.86 -32.14 -2.23
CA CYS A 13 40.83 -32.68 -3.13
C CYS A 13 40.50 -34.11 -2.71
N LEU A 14 39.23 -34.45 -2.58
CA LEU A 14 38.77 -35.85 -2.70
C LEU A 14 37.54 -35.86 -3.61
N SER A 15 37.85 -36.35 -4.84
CA SER A 15 36.89 -36.82 -5.82
C SER A 15 36.33 -38.16 -5.34
N PHE A 16 35.02 -38.34 -5.36
CA PHE A 16 34.38 -39.65 -5.45
C PHE A 16 33.39 -39.63 -6.59
N ALA A 17 33.79 -40.35 -7.66
CA ALA A 17 32.92 -40.85 -8.71
C ALA A 17 32.54 -42.27 -8.36
N ALA A 18 31.31 -42.67 -8.57
CA ALA A 18 30.87 -43.97 -9.11
C ALA A 18 29.35 -44.09 -8.96
N ALA A 19 28.74 -44.16 -10.09
CA ALA A 19 28.04 -45.31 -10.70
C ALA A 19 26.63 -45.55 -10.12
N GLY A 20 25.58 -45.21 -10.81
CA GLY A 20 24.89 -46.08 -11.77
C GLY A 20 23.84 -46.95 -11.10
N ALA A 21 22.56 -46.59 -11.28
CA ALA A 21 21.49 -47.57 -11.48
C ALA A 21 20.28 -46.88 -12.16
N LEU A 22 20.08 -47.20 -13.41
CA LEU A 22 18.85 -47.01 -14.16
C LEU A 22 17.77 -47.92 -13.55
N ALA A 23 16.72 -47.35 -13.04
CA ALA A 23 15.46 -48.05 -12.84
C ALA A 23 14.40 -47.36 -13.70
N GLN A 24 14.18 -47.94 -14.90
CA GLN A 24 12.99 -47.71 -15.66
C GLN A 24 11.79 -48.30 -14.92
N THR A 25 10.85 -47.49 -14.48
CA THR A 25 9.52 -47.95 -14.15
C THR A 25 8.57 -47.54 -15.25
N ALA A 26 7.93 -48.55 -15.79
CA ALA A 26 7.00 -48.51 -16.89
C ALA A 26 5.77 -47.65 -16.62
N ALA A 27 5.33 -46.93 -17.63
CA ALA A 27 4.04 -46.28 -17.64
C ALA A 27 2.91 -47.33 -17.68
N PRO A 28 1.79 -47.11 -16.98
CA PRO A 28 0.60 -47.95 -17.17
C PRO A 28 -0.07 -47.64 -18.50
N THR A 29 -0.27 -48.66 -19.26
CA THR A 29 -1.05 -48.72 -20.52
C THR A 29 -2.48 -48.29 -20.27
N ALA A 30 -2.96 -47.34 -21.06
CA ALA A 30 -4.35 -46.95 -21.13
C ALA A 30 -5.18 -48.10 -21.74
N GLU A 31 -6.24 -48.48 -21.03
CA GLU A 31 -7.29 -49.37 -21.47
C GLU A 31 -8.17 -48.66 -22.53
N PRO A 32 -8.59 -49.27 -23.63
CA PRO A 32 -9.44 -48.64 -24.62
C PRO A 32 -10.90 -48.49 -24.10
N ALA A 33 -11.43 -47.29 -24.29
CA ALA A 33 -12.82 -46.96 -24.00
C ALA A 33 -13.77 -47.83 -24.81
N ALA A 34 -14.77 -48.38 -24.12
CA ALA A 34 -15.88 -49.13 -24.70
C ALA A 34 -16.77 -48.22 -25.55
N GLU A 35 -17.17 -48.71 -26.74
CA GLU A 35 -18.17 -48.10 -27.61
C GLU A 35 -19.54 -48.01 -26.90
N PRO A 36 -20.29 -46.89 -27.05
CA PRO A 36 -21.62 -46.80 -26.57
C PRO A 36 -22.62 -47.60 -27.49
N ALA A 37 -23.38 -48.45 -26.86
CA ALA A 37 -24.45 -49.23 -27.50
C ALA A 37 -25.53 -48.30 -28.07
N ASP A 38 -25.96 -48.68 -29.27
CA ASP A 38 -27.08 -48.14 -30.03
C ASP A 38 -28.40 -48.22 -29.22
N MET A 39 -29.04 -47.06 -28.94
CA MET A 39 -30.35 -46.98 -28.37
C MET A 39 -31.32 -46.37 -29.38
N PRO A 40 -32.47 -46.99 -29.63
CA PRO A 40 -33.41 -46.56 -30.66
C PRO A 40 -34.11 -45.26 -30.31
N GLY A 41 -34.42 -44.49 -31.35
CA GLY A 41 -35.01 -43.16 -31.33
C GLY A 41 -36.26 -43.00 -30.44
N MET A 42 -36.20 -41.95 -29.63
CA MET A 42 -37.37 -41.29 -29.12
C MET A 42 -37.44 -39.89 -29.73
N GLU A 43 -38.46 -39.71 -30.58
CA GLU A 43 -38.87 -38.38 -31.07
C GLU A 43 -39.26 -37.53 -29.86
N SER A 44 -38.45 -36.54 -29.53
CA SER A 44 -38.77 -35.52 -28.55
C SER A 44 -39.42 -34.36 -29.29
N SER A 45 -40.71 -34.26 -29.23
CA SER A 45 -41.45 -33.04 -29.54
C SER A 45 -41.13 -31.98 -28.47
N ALA A 46 -40.35 -31.01 -28.85
CA ALA A 46 -40.11 -29.82 -27.99
C ALA A 46 -41.39 -28.99 -27.88
N PRO A 47 -41.79 -28.55 -26.70
CA PRO A 47 -42.87 -27.58 -26.57
C PRO A 47 -42.45 -26.23 -27.06
N GLU A 48 -43.27 -25.66 -27.92
CA GLU A 48 -43.17 -24.32 -28.47
C GLU A 48 -43.13 -23.29 -27.33
N ALA A 49 -42.10 -22.42 -27.33
CA ALA A 49 -41.96 -21.36 -26.35
C ALA A 49 -43.07 -20.32 -26.53
N PRO A 50 -43.68 -19.82 -25.47
CA PRO A 50 -44.71 -18.78 -25.59
C PRO A 50 -44.13 -17.49 -26.11
N GLU A 51 -44.83 -16.91 -27.08
CA GLU A 51 -44.51 -15.55 -27.64
C GLU A 51 -44.49 -14.51 -26.52
N PRO A 52 -43.48 -13.57 -26.55
CA PRO A 52 -43.41 -12.49 -25.59
C PRO A 52 -44.60 -11.54 -25.80
N PRO A 53 -45.22 -11.00 -24.73
CA PRO A 53 -46.33 -10.08 -24.85
C PRO A 53 -45.88 -8.79 -25.55
N ALA A 54 -46.77 -8.31 -26.45
CA ALA A 54 -46.57 -7.07 -27.21
C ALA A 54 -46.28 -5.90 -26.29
N ALA A 55 -45.23 -5.16 -26.60
CA ALA A 55 -44.83 -3.92 -25.92
C ALA A 55 -45.97 -2.88 -25.98
N PRO A 56 -46.28 -2.18 -24.88
CA PRO A 56 -47.21 -1.09 -24.89
C PRO A 56 -46.65 0.09 -25.70
N ALA A 57 -47.48 0.71 -26.50
CA ALA A 57 -47.16 1.85 -27.35
C ALA A 57 -46.52 2.99 -26.56
N ALA A 58 -45.37 3.47 -27.02
CA ALA A 58 -44.64 4.58 -26.44
C ALA A 58 -45.48 5.88 -26.57
N MET A 59 -45.80 6.47 -25.44
CA MET A 59 -46.29 7.83 -25.39
C MET A 59 -45.13 8.82 -25.64
N PRO A 60 -45.32 9.89 -26.39
CA PRO A 60 -44.27 10.88 -26.62
C PRO A 60 -43.98 11.62 -25.32
N ALA A 61 -42.80 11.38 -24.74
CA ALA A 61 -42.29 12.16 -23.62
C ALA A 61 -41.81 13.52 -24.13
N THR A 62 -42.45 14.58 -23.70
CA THR A 62 -41.93 15.94 -23.81
C THR A 62 -40.65 16.04 -22.96
N PRO A 63 -39.52 16.49 -23.49
CA PRO A 63 -38.32 16.65 -22.67
C PRO A 63 -38.54 17.82 -21.69
N ALA A 64 -38.66 17.49 -20.41
CA ALA A 64 -38.55 18.47 -19.34
C ALA A 64 -37.12 19.02 -19.35
N ALA A 65 -36.97 20.33 -19.47
CA ALA A 65 -35.69 21.02 -19.37
C ALA A 65 -35.06 20.68 -18.00
N VAL A 66 -33.93 19.95 -18.03
CA VAL A 66 -33.09 19.73 -16.84
C VAL A 66 -32.49 21.08 -16.47
N PRO A 67 -32.68 21.60 -15.24
CA PRO A 67 -32.05 22.85 -14.84
C PRO A 67 -30.54 22.66 -14.85
N THR A 68 -29.82 23.45 -15.62
CA THR A 68 -28.35 23.51 -15.59
C THR A 68 -27.91 23.84 -14.17
N PRO A 69 -27.02 23.00 -13.53
CA PRO A 69 -26.49 23.34 -12.23
C PRO A 69 -25.76 24.68 -12.33
N ALA A 70 -26.16 25.65 -11.51
CA ALA A 70 -25.44 26.91 -11.40
C ALA A 70 -23.99 26.61 -11.04
N ALA A 71 -23.04 27.18 -11.76
CA ALA A 71 -21.61 27.07 -11.46
C ALA A 71 -21.39 27.47 -9.99
N PRO A 72 -20.62 26.68 -9.21
CA PRO A 72 -20.33 27.03 -7.84
C PRO A 72 -19.60 28.39 -7.83
N LYS A 73 -20.17 29.36 -7.13
CA LYS A 73 -19.49 30.63 -6.85
C LYS A 73 -18.16 30.30 -6.23
N ALA A 74 -17.07 30.75 -6.83
CA ALA A 74 -15.75 30.65 -6.25
C ALA A 74 -15.79 31.27 -4.86
N THR A 75 -15.80 30.44 -3.81
CA THR A 75 -15.61 30.87 -2.44
C THR A 75 -14.18 31.40 -2.36
N ALA A 76 -14.05 32.67 -2.00
CA ALA A 76 -12.77 33.31 -1.74
C ALA A 76 -11.93 32.39 -0.85
N ALA A 77 -10.67 32.13 -1.23
CA ALA A 77 -9.75 31.33 -0.47
C ALA A 77 -9.68 31.87 0.96
N LYS A 78 -10.18 31.09 1.93
CA LYS A 78 -10.10 31.40 3.34
C LYS A 78 -8.62 31.48 3.71
N ALA A 79 -8.20 32.60 4.33
CA ALA A 79 -6.83 32.72 4.83
C ALA A 79 -6.45 31.48 5.63
N PRO A 80 -5.18 31.03 5.59
CA PRO A 80 -4.74 29.87 6.36
C PRO A 80 -5.11 30.06 7.83
N ALA A 81 -5.80 29.06 8.41
CA ALA A 81 -6.15 29.10 9.82
C ALA A 81 -4.85 29.05 10.65
N ALA A 82 -4.82 29.76 11.79
CA ALA A 82 -3.68 29.70 12.71
C ALA A 82 -3.44 28.24 13.17
N PRO A 83 -2.18 27.86 13.42
CA PRO A 83 -1.86 26.54 13.97
C PRO A 83 -2.64 26.28 15.25
N MET A 84 -3.17 25.07 15.40
CA MET A 84 -3.83 24.66 16.65
C MET A 84 -2.76 24.41 17.72
N THR A 85 -2.99 24.93 18.94
CA THR A 85 -2.09 24.80 20.07
C THR A 85 -2.60 23.76 21.08
N GLY A 86 -1.70 23.22 21.90
CA GLY A 86 -2.03 22.24 22.94
C GLY A 86 -1.37 20.87 22.70
N PRO A 87 -1.52 19.92 23.63
CA PRO A 87 -0.90 18.61 23.49
C PRO A 87 -1.43 17.84 22.28
N VAL A 88 -0.55 17.17 21.59
CA VAL A 88 -0.92 16.28 20.47
C VAL A 88 -1.64 15.06 21.02
N ARG A 89 -2.92 14.92 20.73
CA ARG A 89 -3.77 13.79 21.16
C ARG A 89 -4.39 13.03 20.00
N ASN A 90 -4.36 13.59 18.80
CA ASN A 90 -4.96 12.99 17.61
C ASN A 90 -3.89 12.35 16.73
N VAL A 91 -4.20 11.18 16.20
CA VAL A 91 -3.38 10.47 15.19
C VAL A 91 -4.27 10.08 14.02
N VAL A 92 -3.89 10.47 12.82
CA VAL A 92 -4.54 10.07 11.58
C VAL A 92 -3.60 9.18 10.79
N LEU A 93 -4.03 7.96 10.49
CA LEU A 93 -3.27 6.90 9.82
C LEU A 93 -3.76 6.74 8.38
N VAL A 94 -2.84 6.76 7.42
CA VAL A 94 -3.11 6.68 5.99
C VAL A 94 -2.40 5.45 5.42
N HIS A 95 -3.17 4.48 4.92
CA HIS A 95 -2.63 3.22 4.42
C HIS A 95 -2.04 3.34 3.01
N GLY A 96 -1.25 2.34 2.61
CA GLY A 96 -0.63 2.24 1.30
C GLY A 96 -1.49 1.53 0.26
N ALA A 97 -0.90 1.26 -0.92
CA ALA A 97 -1.46 0.39 -1.94
C ALA A 97 -1.45 -1.08 -1.48
N PHE A 98 -2.31 -1.92 -2.06
CA PHE A 98 -2.42 -3.36 -1.81
C PHE A 98 -2.78 -3.75 -0.38
N VAL A 99 -3.22 -2.79 0.42
CA VAL A 99 -3.79 -2.93 1.77
C VAL A 99 -4.94 -1.95 1.93
N ASP A 100 -5.64 -2.03 3.05
CA ASP A 100 -6.65 -1.07 3.48
C ASP A 100 -6.36 -0.53 4.89
N GLY A 101 -7.27 0.26 5.43
CA GLY A 101 -7.13 0.83 6.77
C GLY A 101 -7.01 -0.19 7.89
N SER A 102 -7.38 -1.45 7.68
CA SER A 102 -7.25 -2.52 8.68
C SER A 102 -5.79 -2.95 8.92
N SER A 103 -4.89 -2.65 7.97
CA SER A 103 -3.45 -2.85 8.15
C SER A 103 -2.88 -2.10 9.35
N TRP A 104 -3.59 -1.09 9.83
CA TRP A 104 -3.25 -0.30 11.01
C TRP A 104 -3.83 -0.83 12.33
N ASN A 105 -4.67 -1.90 12.33
CA ASN A 105 -5.40 -2.33 13.53
C ASN A 105 -4.51 -2.55 14.75
N GLY A 106 -3.33 -3.16 14.57
CA GLY A 106 -2.37 -3.36 15.67
C GLY A 106 -1.82 -2.04 16.22
N VAL A 107 -1.51 -1.09 15.34
CA VAL A 107 -1.02 0.25 15.72
C VAL A 107 -2.13 1.06 16.41
N VAL A 108 -3.37 1.02 15.88
CA VAL A 108 -4.55 1.66 16.47
C VAL A 108 -4.74 1.20 17.92
N ALA A 109 -4.76 -0.12 18.14
CA ALA A 109 -4.94 -0.67 19.49
C ALA A 109 -3.86 -0.20 20.48
N LYS A 110 -2.58 -0.14 20.03
CA LYS A 110 -1.46 0.34 20.85
C LYS A 110 -1.53 1.83 21.15
N LEU A 111 -1.92 2.66 20.18
CA LEU A 111 -2.06 4.10 20.37
C LEU A 111 -3.26 4.45 21.27
N GLN A 112 -4.39 3.73 21.13
CA GLN A 112 -5.55 3.89 22.00
C GLN A 112 -5.21 3.52 23.45
N GLN A 113 -4.42 2.47 23.69
CA GLN A 113 -3.90 2.12 25.03
C GLN A 113 -3.04 3.24 25.63
N LYS A 114 -2.40 4.06 24.81
CA LYS A 114 -1.61 5.23 25.22
C LYS A 114 -2.48 6.51 25.37
N GLY A 115 -3.79 6.44 25.11
CA GLY A 115 -4.74 7.55 25.28
C GLY A 115 -4.87 8.47 24.05
N TYR A 116 -4.41 8.05 22.87
CA TYR A 116 -4.61 8.82 21.63
C TYR A 116 -6.00 8.58 21.03
N HIS A 117 -6.55 9.62 20.42
CA HIS A 117 -7.68 9.53 19.51
C HIS A 117 -7.13 9.17 18.12
N VAL A 118 -7.48 7.98 17.62
CA VAL A 118 -6.90 7.45 16.39
C VAL A 118 -7.98 7.33 15.33
N SER A 119 -7.70 7.81 14.13
CA SER A 119 -8.55 7.64 12.95
C SER A 119 -7.74 7.00 11.82
N SER A 120 -8.25 5.92 11.23
CA SER A 120 -7.68 5.31 10.02
C SER A 120 -8.46 5.78 8.80
N VAL A 121 -7.78 6.37 7.84
CA VAL A 121 -8.35 6.79 6.55
C VAL A 121 -8.56 5.55 5.70
N GLN A 122 -9.66 5.53 4.94
CA GLN A 122 -9.88 4.58 3.86
C GLN A 122 -9.63 5.31 2.54
N ASN A 123 -8.47 5.07 1.95
CA ASN A 123 -8.09 5.65 0.67
C ASN A 123 -8.86 4.97 -0.46
N PRO A 124 -9.49 5.72 -1.39
CA PRO A 124 -10.10 5.13 -2.58
C PRO A 124 -9.10 4.44 -3.51
N LEU A 125 -7.83 4.87 -3.52
CA LEU A 125 -6.76 4.40 -4.40
C LEU A 125 -7.06 4.60 -5.90
N THR A 126 -7.94 5.55 -6.23
CA THR A 126 -8.34 5.90 -7.60
C THR A 126 -7.48 7.00 -8.21
N SER A 127 -7.00 7.94 -7.37
CA SER A 127 -6.07 9.01 -7.73
C SER A 127 -5.42 9.60 -6.48
N LEU A 128 -4.30 10.32 -6.62
CA LEU A 128 -3.73 11.10 -5.53
C LEU A 128 -4.74 12.13 -4.99
N ALA A 129 -5.45 12.81 -5.87
CA ALA A 129 -6.44 13.83 -5.48
C ALA A 129 -7.57 13.25 -4.62
N ASP A 130 -8.08 12.05 -4.95
CA ASP A 130 -9.15 11.39 -4.20
C ASP A 130 -8.67 10.95 -2.80
N ASP A 131 -7.46 10.40 -2.71
CA ASP A 131 -6.86 9.96 -1.45
C ASP A 131 -6.52 11.15 -0.55
N VAL A 132 -6.01 12.24 -1.12
CA VAL A 132 -5.80 13.52 -0.42
C VAL A 132 -7.13 14.08 0.09
N ALA A 133 -8.18 14.06 -0.73
CA ALA A 133 -9.51 14.51 -0.31
C ALA A 133 -10.08 13.65 0.82
N ALA A 134 -9.90 12.32 0.76
CA ALA A 134 -10.29 11.40 1.84
C ALA A 134 -9.55 11.72 3.15
N THR A 135 -8.23 11.91 3.07
CA THR A 135 -7.39 12.26 4.22
C THR A 135 -7.78 13.61 4.81
N ARG A 136 -7.99 14.64 3.98
CA ARG A 136 -8.42 15.98 4.44
C ARG A 136 -9.79 15.96 5.11
N ARG A 137 -10.74 15.11 4.67
CA ARG A 137 -12.04 14.93 5.36
C ARG A 137 -11.85 14.40 6.79
N VAL A 138 -10.93 13.46 6.99
CA VAL A 138 -10.64 12.92 8.33
C VAL A 138 -9.89 13.95 9.18
N LEU A 139 -8.93 14.68 8.62
CA LEU A 139 -8.23 15.78 9.31
C LEU A 139 -9.19 16.89 9.77
N ALA A 140 -10.18 17.24 8.95
CA ALA A 140 -11.17 18.26 9.29
C ALA A 140 -12.06 17.90 10.48
N ARG A 141 -12.08 16.63 10.90
CA ARG A 141 -12.83 16.14 12.07
C ARG A 141 -12.00 16.11 13.36
N GLN A 142 -10.70 16.39 13.27
CA GLN A 142 -9.83 16.39 14.45
C GLN A 142 -10.00 17.70 15.22
N ASP A 143 -10.13 17.59 16.54
CA ASP A 143 -10.43 18.68 17.45
C ASP A 143 -9.16 19.39 18.02
N GLY A 144 -7.97 18.97 17.57
CA GLY A 144 -6.71 19.52 18.07
C GLY A 144 -5.49 19.12 17.25
N PRO A 145 -4.29 19.41 17.77
CA PRO A 145 -3.04 19.05 17.12
C PRO A 145 -2.97 17.55 16.82
N THR A 146 -2.57 17.22 15.60
CA THR A 146 -2.65 15.88 15.02
C THR A 146 -1.29 15.45 14.47
N ILE A 147 -0.87 14.21 14.75
CA ILE A 147 0.16 13.52 13.97
C ILE A 147 -0.51 12.87 12.76
N LEU A 148 0.00 13.19 11.58
CA LEU A 148 -0.42 12.55 10.33
C LEU A 148 0.61 11.50 9.92
N VAL A 149 0.18 10.24 9.78
CA VAL A 149 1.04 9.08 9.55
C VAL A 149 0.71 8.45 8.22
N GLY A 150 1.72 8.19 7.37
CA GLY A 150 1.53 7.52 6.08
C GLY A 150 2.41 6.29 5.95
N HIS A 151 1.83 5.17 5.51
CA HIS A 151 2.53 3.95 5.14
C HIS A 151 2.60 3.84 3.62
N SER A 152 3.78 3.51 3.09
CA SER A 152 3.94 3.22 1.65
C SER A 152 3.41 4.36 0.77
N TRP A 153 2.47 4.11 -0.16
CA TRP A 153 1.73 5.12 -0.93
C TRP A 153 1.08 6.20 -0.04
N GLY A 154 0.63 5.84 1.16
CA GLY A 154 0.10 6.81 2.13
C GLY A 154 1.07 7.95 2.46
N GLY A 155 2.38 7.76 2.27
CA GLY A 155 3.39 8.81 2.39
C GLY A 155 3.25 9.90 1.34
N VAL A 156 2.94 9.54 0.09
CA VAL A 156 2.63 10.51 -0.98
C VAL A 156 1.41 11.34 -0.59
N VAL A 157 0.37 10.63 -0.11
CA VAL A 157 -0.89 11.26 0.32
C VAL A 157 -0.67 12.26 1.45
N ILE A 158 0.09 11.89 2.50
CA ILE A 158 0.35 12.80 3.63
C ILE A 158 1.27 13.96 3.27
N THR A 159 2.17 13.77 2.27
CA THR A 159 3.02 14.85 1.74
C THR A 159 2.15 15.97 1.17
N GLU A 160 1.10 15.66 0.44
CA GLU A 160 0.18 16.65 -0.15
C GLU A 160 -0.89 17.08 0.86
N ALA A 161 -1.55 16.14 1.55
CA ALA A 161 -2.67 16.44 2.45
C ALA A 161 -2.26 17.24 3.68
N GLY A 162 -1.05 17.02 4.18
CA GLY A 162 -0.50 17.69 5.36
C GLY A 162 -0.08 19.14 5.11
N ALA A 163 0.14 19.54 3.86
CA ALA A 163 0.43 20.91 3.50
C ALA A 163 -0.80 21.81 3.72
N ASN A 164 -0.58 23.00 4.24
CA ASN A 164 -1.65 23.95 4.58
C ASN A 164 -2.74 23.37 5.52
N ALA A 165 -2.43 22.30 6.27
CA ALA A 165 -3.31 21.73 7.30
C ALA A 165 -2.88 22.24 8.68
N PRO A 166 -3.57 23.24 9.25
CA PRO A 166 -3.13 23.93 10.46
C PRO A 166 -3.19 23.04 11.71
N ASN A 167 -4.00 22.00 11.71
CA ASN A 167 -4.08 21.02 12.79
C ASN A 167 -3.04 19.88 12.68
N VAL A 168 -2.30 19.78 11.58
CA VAL A 168 -1.20 18.81 11.47
C VAL A 168 0.05 19.39 12.12
N ALA A 169 0.43 18.85 13.28
CA ALA A 169 1.59 19.26 14.05
C ALA A 169 2.90 18.62 13.57
N GLY A 170 2.84 17.43 12.96
CA GLY A 170 3.99 16.72 12.44
C GLY A 170 3.59 15.48 11.63
N LEU A 171 4.58 14.92 10.95
CA LEU A 171 4.42 13.82 9.99
C LEU A 171 5.24 12.60 10.42
N VAL A 172 4.68 11.40 10.23
CA VAL A 172 5.42 10.15 10.39
C VAL A 172 5.29 9.32 9.12
N TYR A 173 6.41 9.05 8.48
CA TYR A 173 6.51 8.20 7.31
C TYR A 173 6.92 6.80 7.74
N VAL A 174 6.20 5.77 7.29
CA VAL A 174 6.39 4.38 7.71
C VAL A 174 6.60 3.51 6.47
N ALA A 175 7.84 3.09 6.19
CA ALA A 175 8.19 2.39 4.94
C ALA A 175 7.54 3.09 3.73
N ALA A 176 7.69 4.42 3.61
CA ALA A 176 6.77 5.25 2.85
C ALA A 176 7.46 6.02 1.72
N ILE A 177 6.70 6.37 0.70
CA ILE A 177 7.14 7.23 -0.40
C ILE A 177 6.95 8.69 0.02
N ALA A 178 8.02 9.48 -0.05
CA ALA A 178 8.03 10.89 0.33
C ALA A 178 8.54 11.76 -0.83
N PRO A 179 7.67 12.08 -1.80
CA PRO A 179 8.07 12.88 -2.95
C PRO A 179 8.35 14.34 -2.59
N ASP A 180 9.16 14.97 -3.42
CA ASP A 180 9.35 16.42 -3.43
C ASP A 180 8.41 17.08 -4.46
N LEU A 181 8.40 18.40 -4.51
CA LEU A 181 7.53 19.17 -5.40
C LEU A 181 7.69 18.72 -6.85
N HIS A 182 6.58 18.43 -7.50
CA HIS A 182 6.49 17.92 -8.87
C HIS A 182 7.15 16.54 -9.10
N GLU A 183 7.47 15.82 -8.04
CA GLU A 183 7.99 14.45 -8.10
C GLU A 183 6.84 13.43 -7.94
N SER A 184 6.89 12.36 -8.71
CA SER A 184 5.94 11.24 -8.63
C SER A 184 6.55 10.03 -7.92
N THR A 185 5.69 9.06 -7.57
CA THR A 185 6.16 7.74 -7.11
C THR A 185 7.09 7.08 -8.12
N MET A 186 6.74 7.13 -9.41
CA MET A 186 7.54 6.52 -10.47
C MET A 186 8.94 7.14 -10.58
N ASP A 187 9.09 8.43 -10.34
CA ASP A 187 10.39 9.09 -10.38
C ASP A 187 11.29 8.63 -9.23
N LEU A 188 10.73 8.44 -8.05
CA LEU A 188 11.45 7.93 -6.89
C LEU A 188 11.85 6.46 -7.08
N MET A 189 10.97 5.63 -7.60
CA MET A 189 11.27 4.20 -7.80
C MET A 189 12.36 3.96 -8.85
N LYS A 190 12.55 4.86 -9.82
CA LYS A 190 13.66 4.78 -10.81
C LYS A 190 15.04 5.01 -10.20
N ARG A 191 15.15 5.43 -8.93
CA ARG A 191 16.45 5.70 -8.28
C ARG A 191 17.22 4.45 -7.87
N ALA A 192 16.55 3.29 -7.82
CA ALA A 192 17.17 2.00 -7.55
C ALA A 192 16.68 0.95 -8.54
N ALA A 193 17.33 -0.20 -8.55
CA ALA A 193 16.83 -1.35 -9.30
C ALA A 193 15.40 -1.72 -8.82
N PRO A 194 14.52 -2.21 -9.73
CA PRO A 194 13.18 -2.60 -9.35
C PRO A 194 13.17 -3.61 -8.21
N ALA A 195 12.48 -3.26 -7.12
CA ALA A 195 12.32 -4.14 -5.98
C ALA A 195 11.46 -5.37 -6.34
N PRO A 196 11.63 -6.52 -5.66
CA PRO A 196 10.92 -7.76 -5.99
C PRO A 196 9.40 -7.62 -6.03
N ALA A 197 8.78 -6.93 -5.08
CA ALA A 197 7.34 -6.70 -5.10
C ALA A 197 6.91 -5.87 -6.33
N GLY A 198 7.73 -4.90 -6.77
CA GLY A 198 7.45 -4.11 -7.96
C GLY A 198 7.39 -4.95 -9.23
N GLN A 199 8.17 -6.04 -9.30
CA GLN A 199 8.17 -6.99 -10.42
C GLN A 199 6.94 -7.93 -10.39
N ALA A 200 6.28 -8.05 -9.26
CA ALA A 200 5.09 -8.87 -9.06
C ALA A 200 3.77 -8.07 -9.19
N ILE A 201 3.84 -6.81 -9.59
CA ILE A 201 2.66 -5.96 -9.81
C ILE A 201 2.19 -6.12 -11.27
N THR A 202 0.90 -6.36 -11.44
CA THR A 202 0.24 -6.47 -12.75
C THR A 202 -0.95 -5.54 -12.84
N ALA A 203 -1.22 -5.01 -14.04
CA ALA A 203 -2.41 -4.21 -14.29
C ALA A 203 -3.56 -5.11 -14.76
N ASP A 204 -4.78 -4.82 -14.30
CA ASP A 204 -5.98 -5.40 -14.87
C ASP A 204 -6.46 -4.61 -16.11
N SER A 205 -7.52 -5.09 -16.76
CA SER A 205 -8.09 -4.46 -17.98
C SER A 205 -8.66 -3.06 -17.75
N THR A 206 -8.86 -2.65 -16.50
CA THR A 206 -9.38 -1.33 -16.12
C THR A 206 -8.27 -0.35 -15.69
N GLY A 207 -6.99 -0.81 -15.71
CA GLY A 207 -5.82 -0.01 -15.36
C GLY A 207 -5.54 0.07 -13.87
N PHE A 208 -6.13 -0.83 -13.06
CA PHE A 208 -5.76 -0.97 -11.66
C PHE A 208 -4.65 -1.99 -11.48
N LEU A 209 -3.74 -1.69 -10.56
CA LEU A 209 -2.58 -2.50 -10.24
C LEU A 209 -2.89 -3.44 -9.09
N TRP A 210 -2.46 -4.68 -9.23
CA TRP A 210 -2.59 -5.74 -8.24
C TRP A 210 -1.22 -6.36 -7.96
N LEU A 211 -0.95 -6.66 -6.70
CA LEU A 211 0.21 -7.45 -6.31
C LEU A 211 -0.14 -8.94 -6.39
N ASP A 212 0.69 -9.73 -7.06
CA ASP A 212 0.52 -11.18 -7.17
C ASP A 212 0.43 -11.82 -5.77
N ARG A 213 -0.67 -12.51 -5.50
CA ARG A 213 -0.93 -13.15 -4.21
C ARG A 213 0.12 -14.19 -3.83
N SER A 214 0.71 -14.89 -4.80
CA SER A 214 1.77 -15.86 -4.57
C SER A 214 3.09 -15.22 -4.10
N LYS A 215 3.28 -13.94 -4.39
CA LYS A 215 4.45 -13.13 -4.03
C LYS A 215 4.22 -12.25 -2.80
N TYR A 216 2.96 -12.07 -2.41
CA TYR A 216 2.57 -11.14 -1.35
C TYR A 216 3.31 -11.40 -0.03
N HIS A 217 3.41 -12.67 0.41
CA HIS A 217 4.17 -13.00 1.62
C HIS A 217 5.66 -12.70 1.42
N ALA A 218 6.30 -13.31 0.44
CA ALA A 218 7.76 -13.26 0.29
C ALA A 218 8.30 -11.86 -0.01
N ASP A 219 7.56 -11.04 -0.80
CA ASP A 219 8.06 -9.79 -1.34
C ASP A 219 7.46 -8.53 -0.70
N PHE A 220 6.38 -8.69 0.08
CA PHE A 220 5.68 -7.55 0.69
C PHE A 220 5.54 -7.67 2.20
N ALA A 221 5.38 -8.90 2.75
CA ALA A 221 5.04 -9.15 4.14
C ALA A 221 5.82 -10.33 4.75
N ALA A 222 7.12 -10.46 4.46
CA ALA A 222 7.92 -11.64 4.77
C ALA A 222 8.08 -11.96 6.26
N ASP A 223 7.87 -11.01 7.14
CA ASP A 223 7.92 -11.17 8.60
C ASP A 223 6.52 -11.16 9.27
N VAL A 224 5.46 -11.21 8.47
CA VAL A 224 4.08 -11.43 8.94
C VAL A 224 3.76 -12.93 8.83
N PRO A 225 3.07 -13.55 9.79
CA PRO A 225 2.70 -14.96 9.69
C PRO A 225 1.94 -15.28 8.39
N GLU A 226 2.30 -16.39 7.73
CA GLU A 226 1.78 -16.72 6.38
C GLU A 226 0.27 -16.88 6.33
N ASN A 227 -0.35 -17.45 7.40
CA ASN A 227 -1.80 -17.53 7.50
C ASN A 227 -2.48 -16.14 7.49
N LEU A 228 -1.84 -15.12 8.09
CA LEU A 228 -2.34 -13.75 8.07
C LEU A 228 -2.09 -13.09 6.72
N THR A 229 -0.91 -13.28 6.10
CA THR A 229 -0.62 -12.72 4.78
C THR A 229 -1.54 -13.26 3.69
N ARG A 230 -2.01 -14.51 3.79
CA ARG A 230 -3.04 -15.05 2.90
C ARG A 230 -4.36 -14.29 3.01
N VAL A 231 -4.77 -13.92 4.22
CA VAL A 231 -5.97 -13.10 4.45
C VAL A 231 -5.77 -11.69 3.89
N LEU A 232 -4.64 -11.04 4.22
CA LEU A 232 -4.32 -9.69 3.75
C LEU A 232 -4.24 -9.61 2.22
N SER A 233 -3.61 -10.61 1.58
CA SER A 233 -3.54 -10.66 0.12
C SER A 233 -4.90 -10.88 -0.56
N ALA A 234 -5.84 -11.55 0.12
CA ALA A 234 -7.21 -11.71 -0.38
C ALA A 234 -8.02 -10.41 -0.25
N ALA A 235 -7.73 -9.62 0.79
CA ALA A 235 -8.38 -8.34 1.08
C ALA A 235 -7.65 -7.14 0.45
N GLN A 236 -6.57 -7.36 -0.32
CA GLN A 236 -5.82 -6.25 -0.91
C GLN A 236 -6.73 -5.35 -1.76
N GLN A 237 -6.56 -4.04 -1.59
CA GLN A 237 -7.23 -3.04 -2.41
C GLN A 237 -6.28 -2.62 -3.56
N PRO A 238 -6.71 -2.73 -4.83
CA PRO A 238 -5.90 -2.32 -5.96
C PRO A 238 -5.78 -0.79 -6.03
N ILE A 239 -4.72 -0.32 -6.66
CA ILE A 239 -4.49 1.11 -6.90
C ILE A 239 -4.51 1.42 -8.38
N SER A 240 -5.10 2.54 -8.78
CA SER A 240 -5.02 3.02 -10.16
C SER A 240 -3.56 3.26 -10.58
N ALA A 241 -3.16 2.71 -11.72
CA ALA A 241 -1.79 2.87 -12.25
C ALA A 241 -1.42 4.34 -12.44
N ARG A 242 -2.39 5.19 -12.79
CA ARG A 242 -2.16 6.62 -12.97
C ARG A 242 -1.71 7.32 -11.68
N ALA A 243 -2.18 6.85 -10.51
CA ALA A 243 -1.82 7.45 -9.23
C ALA A 243 -0.30 7.46 -9.01
N PHE A 244 0.42 6.42 -9.45
CA PHE A 244 1.88 6.36 -9.33
C PHE A 244 2.63 7.34 -10.21
N SER A 245 2.03 7.88 -11.26
CA SER A 245 2.59 8.92 -12.13
C SER A 245 2.14 10.33 -11.79
N GLU A 246 1.12 10.49 -10.94
CA GLU A 246 0.68 11.80 -10.46
C GLU A 246 1.74 12.41 -9.54
N THR A 247 1.98 13.71 -9.69
CA THR A 247 3.01 14.45 -8.93
C THR A 247 2.37 15.26 -7.82
N VAL A 248 3.09 15.41 -6.70
CA VAL A 248 2.63 16.29 -5.62
C VAL A 248 2.78 17.76 -6.02
N SER A 249 1.80 18.57 -5.65
CA SER A 249 1.78 20.01 -5.87
C SER A 249 2.17 20.82 -4.63
N GLN A 250 2.23 20.16 -3.48
CA GLN A 250 2.60 20.74 -2.19
C GLN A 250 3.37 19.72 -1.36
N VAL A 251 4.26 20.19 -0.48
CA VAL A 251 5.22 19.34 0.24
C VAL A 251 5.23 19.66 1.72
N ALA A 252 4.39 18.95 2.49
CA ALA A 252 4.20 19.19 3.92
C ALA A 252 5.50 19.01 4.76
N TRP A 253 6.37 18.08 4.40
CA TRP A 253 7.60 17.82 5.14
C TRP A 253 8.65 18.93 5.03
N ARG A 254 8.50 19.89 4.10
CA ARG A 254 9.34 21.10 4.04
C ARG A 254 9.01 22.10 5.16
N GLU A 255 7.79 22.00 5.71
CA GLU A 255 7.25 22.95 6.69
C GLU A 255 7.03 22.35 8.06
N LYS A 256 6.93 21.02 8.15
CA LYS A 256 6.54 20.30 9.37
C LYS A 256 7.62 19.33 9.84
N PRO A 257 7.84 19.25 11.17
CA PRO A 257 8.71 18.21 11.73
C PRO A 257 8.30 16.82 11.27
N SER A 258 9.28 16.01 10.87
CA SER A 258 9.03 14.70 10.28
C SER A 258 9.88 13.60 10.92
N TRP A 259 9.28 12.42 11.05
CA TRP A 259 9.93 11.16 11.44
C TRP A 259 9.80 10.18 10.30
N TYR A 260 10.77 9.29 10.17
CA TYR A 260 10.75 8.27 9.12
C TYR A 260 11.20 6.93 9.68
N ILE A 261 10.34 5.91 9.58
CA ILE A 261 10.67 4.51 9.86
C ILE A 261 11.18 3.90 8.57
N VAL A 262 12.48 3.61 8.52
CA VAL A 262 13.14 2.89 7.41
C VAL A 262 13.08 1.39 7.69
N THR A 263 12.54 0.61 6.75
CA THR A 263 12.45 -0.84 6.88
C THR A 263 13.62 -1.52 6.17
N THR A 264 14.57 -2.08 6.96
CA THR A 264 15.87 -2.52 6.42
C THR A 264 15.81 -3.84 5.63
N ARG A 265 14.68 -4.52 5.59
CA ARG A 265 14.42 -5.73 4.80
C ARG A 265 13.25 -5.56 3.82
N ASP A 266 12.96 -4.31 3.47
CA ASP A 266 11.89 -3.98 2.53
C ASP A 266 12.22 -4.51 1.12
N ARG A 267 11.23 -5.16 0.50
CA ARG A 267 11.32 -5.71 -0.86
C ARG A 267 10.27 -5.09 -1.79
N ALA A 268 9.53 -4.07 -1.31
CA ALA A 268 8.60 -3.26 -2.11
C ALA A 268 9.17 -1.88 -2.43
N ILE A 269 9.79 -1.22 -1.44
CA ILE A 269 10.58 -0.01 -1.62
C ILE A 269 12.02 -0.36 -1.18
N SER A 270 13.00 -0.09 -2.05
CA SER A 270 14.40 -0.32 -1.67
C SER A 270 14.74 0.48 -0.40
N PRO A 271 15.37 -0.13 0.62
CA PRO A 271 15.83 0.58 1.81
C PRO A 271 16.75 1.78 1.50
N GLU A 272 17.47 1.72 0.38
CA GLU A 272 18.31 2.84 -0.10
C GLU A 272 17.44 4.03 -0.54
N VAL A 273 16.31 3.78 -1.19
CA VAL A 273 15.36 4.83 -1.60
C VAL A 273 14.66 5.42 -0.38
N GLU A 274 14.25 4.57 0.58
CA GLU A 274 13.70 5.05 1.86
C GLU A 274 14.70 5.95 2.60
N GLN A 275 15.96 5.50 2.71
CA GLN A 275 17.02 6.27 3.37
C GLN A 275 17.32 7.59 2.64
N PHE A 276 17.31 7.58 1.30
CA PHE A 276 17.46 8.79 0.49
C PHE A 276 16.35 9.80 0.80
N MET A 277 15.09 9.36 0.79
CA MET A 277 13.95 10.23 1.07
C MET A 277 14.00 10.77 2.50
N ALA A 278 14.27 9.93 3.48
CA ALA A 278 14.39 10.31 4.88
C ALA A 278 15.49 11.34 5.14
N ASN A 279 16.66 11.17 4.52
CA ASN A 279 17.77 12.12 4.60
C ASN A 279 17.43 13.46 3.94
N ARG A 280 16.86 13.42 2.74
CA ARG A 280 16.42 14.63 2.00
C ARG A 280 15.44 15.48 2.79
N MET A 281 14.52 14.85 3.49
CA MET A 281 13.53 15.51 4.34
C MET A 281 14.11 16.08 5.64
N GLY A 282 15.33 15.71 6.02
CA GLY A 282 15.86 15.97 7.36
C GLY A 282 15.05 15.29 8.46
N ALA A 283 14.40 14.17 8.16
CA ALA A 283 13.55 13.45 9.09
C ALA A 283 14.35 12.80 10.22
N LYS A 284 13.71 12.60 11.39
CA LYS A 284 14.26 11.77 12.45
C LYS A 284 14.09 10.30 12.09
N ILE A 285 15.19 9.65 11.70
CA ILE A 285 15.19 8.30 11.15
C ILE A 285 15.21 7.26 12.26
N VAL A 286 14.33 6.25 12.15
CA VAL A 286 14.27 5.09 13.02
C VAL A 286 14.31 3.83 12.14
N PRO A 287 15.45 3.10 12.08
CA PRO A 287 15.51 1.86 11.33
C PRO A 287 14.81 0.72 12.09
N ILE A 288 14.01 -0.08 11.37
CA ILE A 288 13.38 -1.30 11.88
C ILE A 288 13.71 -2.45 10.94
N SER A 289 14.19 -3.56 11.49
CA SER A 289 14.45 -4.78 10.71
C SER A 289 13.14 -5.51 10.39
N SER A 290 12.44 -5.02 9.38
CA SER A 290 11.12 -5.52 8.97
C SER A 290 11.00 -5.57 7.45
N SER A 291 10.05 -6.35 6.96
CA SER A 291 9.51 -6.25 5.60
C SER A 291 8.65 -4.99 5.45
N HIS A 292 8.04 -4.80 4.27
CA HIS A 292 7.24 -3.62 3.95
C HIS A 292 6.03 -3.43 4.86
N LEU A 293 5.36 -4.51 5.30
CA LEU A 293 4.19 -4.42 6.19
C LEU A 293 4.56 -4.26 7.68
N VAL A 294 5.51 -3.39 7.99
CA VAL A 294 5.93 -3.04 9.35
C VAL A 294 4.78 -2.60 10.27
N PRO A 295 3.68 -1.94 9.80
CA PRO A 295 2.53 -1.66 10.65
C PRO A 295 1.84 -2.90 11.20
N VAL A 296 1.93 -4.03 10.48
CA VAL A 296 1.35 -5.31 10.89
C VAL A 296 2.34 -6.11 11.72
N SER A 297 3.57 -6.30 11.23
CA SER A 297 4.57 -7.15 11.88
C SER A 297 5.16 -6.54 13.15
N HIS A 298 5.31 -5.21 13.20
CA HIS A 298 5.96 -4.48 14.30
C HIS A 298 5.08 -3.32 14.82
N ALA A 299 3.78 -3.56 14.95
CA ALA A 299 2.80 -2.55 15.35
C ALA A 299 3.18 -1.79 16.64
N GLY A 300 3.79 -2.47 17.61
CA GLY A 300 4.27 -1.83 18.84
C GLY A 300 5.37 -0.82 18.58
N ALA A 301 6.40 -1.19 17.82
CA ALA A 301 7.51 -0.29 17.49
C ALA A 301 7.05 0.93 16.68
N VAL A 302 6.12 0.73 15.73
CA VAL A 302 5.52 1.82 14.96
C VAL A 302 4.74 2.78 15.89
N ALA A 303 3.91 2.24 16.79
CA ALA A 303 3.17 3.04 17.77
C ALA A 303 4.10 3.82 18.71
N ASP A 304 5.23 3.25 19.10
CA ASP A 304 6.22 3.92 19.96
C ASP A 304 6.93 5.09 19.25
N VAL A 305 7.17 4.99 17.94
CA VAL A 305 7.71 6.12 17.16
C VAL A 305 6.67 7.24 17.07
N ILE A 306 5.41 6.91 16.79
CA ILE A 306 4.31 7.88 16.73
C ILE A 306 4.12 8.58 18.10
N ASP A 307 4.11 7.82 19.20
CA ASP A 307 4.01 8.37 20.57
C ASP A 307 5.17 9.30 20.89
N ARG A 308 6.40 8.93 20.53
CA ARG A 308 7.59 9.79 20.70
C ARG A 308 7.46 11.09 19.94
N ALA A 309 7.01 11.04 18.67
CA ALA A 309 6.78 12.21 17.86
C ALA A 309 5.73 13.15 18.49
N ALA A 310 4.60 12.59 18.93
CA ALA A 310 3.53 13.34 19.57
C ALA A 310 3.96 14.02 20.88
N ARG A 311 4.68 13.29 21.74
CA ARG A 311 5.23 13.84 22.99
C ARG A 311 6.27 14.91 22.78
N GLU A 312 7.11 14.76 21.77
CA GLU A 312 8.14 15.75 21.45
C GLU A 312 7.50 17.07 21.00
N LEU A 313 6.52 17.00 20.10
CA LEU A 313 5.80 18.17 19.62
C LEU A 313 4.97 18.84 20.72
N SER A 314 4.36 18.05 21.63
CA SER A 314 3.62 18.59 22.78
C SER A 314 4.49 19.38 23.75
N ARG A 315 5.81 19.14 23.80
CA ARG A 315 6.77 19.88 24.64
C ARG A 315 7.27 21.18 24.02
N GLN A 316 7.06 21.37 22.73
CA GLN A 316 7.51 22.54 21.96
C GLN A 316 6.44 23.62 21.82
N GLN A 317 5.22 23.31 22.23
CA GLN A 317 4.07 24.22 22.29
C GLN A 317 3.88 24.79 23.71
#